data_56f4bf10486b9775372ef19b6fbd41c4
#
_entry.id   56f4bf10486b9775372ef19b6fbd41c4
#
_cell.length_a   1.000
_cell.length_b   1.000
_cell.length_c   1.000
_cell.angle_alpha   90.00
_cell.angle_beta   90.00
_cell.angle_gamma   90.00
#
_symmetry.space_group_name_H-M   'P 1'
#
loop_
_entity.id
_entity.type
_entity.pdbx_description
1 polymer ?
#
loop_
_entity_poly.entity_id
_entity_poly.type
_entity_poly.pdbx_seq_one_letter_code
_entity_poly.pdbx_strand_id
1 'polypeptide(L)'
;MELRQLATFIRVAQFKSFSRAAESLGYSQSAVTVQIRQLEEELDTRLFDRMGKRIALTDTGERFLSHACDVMNQVNQARMSVTSTAELHGSLHIGTIESLACLKLPTVLHLYRKFNPKVSIRITVGEPEDLIEHMERGELDMIYVLDEPLYSNNWNKLMEQREEIVFVASASLREALGGKELTIEELLTQPFFLTEQDNYRRVLNRRLAARRTILTPSLECGDTSLLIRMLEIDRGVSFLPWYAVENSVKEGRLIRLSVEDCYISLYRQIFSHKEKWRTREMDEFVRVAKLADEEE
;
A
#
# COMPACT_ATOMS: atom_id res chain seq x y z
N MET A 1 19.41 -20.85 -21.16
CA MET A 1 18.43 -20.16 -20.28
C MET A 1 17.92 -18.91 -20.99
N GLU A 2 16.61 -18.85 -21.24
CA GLU A 2 15.96 -17.73 -21.91
C GLU A 2 15.18 -16.88 -20.89
N LEU A 3 15.08 -15.57 -21.14
CA LEU A 3 14.28 -14.66 -20.28
C LEU A 3 12.81 -15.10 -20.14
N ARG A 4 12.27 -15.70 -21.20
CA ARG A 4 10.91 -16.26 -21.20
C ARG A 4 10.76 -17.41 -20.21
N GLN A 5 11.77 -18.27 -20.11
CA GLN A 5 11.79 -19.38 -19.14
C GLN A 5 11.88 -18.87 -17.71
N LEU A 6 12.69 -17.82 -17.45
CA LEU A 6 12.76 -17.16 -16.14
C LEU A 6 11.41 -16.54 -15.75
N ALA A 7 10.77 -15.80 -16.66
CA ALA A 7 9.45 -15.22 -16.41
C ALA A 7 8.41 -16.30 -16.09
N THR A 8 8.43 -17.43 -16.83
CA THR A 8 7.53 -18.57 -16.60
C THR A 8 7.80 -19.23 -15.25
N PHE A 9 9.06 -19.43 -14.90
CA PHE A 9 9.45 -19.99 -13.60
C PHE A 9 8.95 -19.13 -12.43
N ILE A 10 9.20 -17.81 -12.49
CA ILE A 10 8.74 -16.86 -11.46
C ILE A 10 7.20 -16.91 -11.33
N ARG A 11 6.46 -16.94 -12.43
CA ARG A 11 4.99 -17.01 -12.41
C ARG A 11 4.47 -18.31 -11.81
N VAL A 12 5.08 -19.46 -12.15
CA VAL A 12 4.71 -20.76 -11.55
C VAL A 12 4.99 -20.76 -10.05
N ALA A 13 6.12 -20.21 -9.62
CA ALA A 13 6.47 -20.09 -8.21
C ALA A 13 5.45 -19.21 -7.45
N GLN A 14 5.07 -18.04 -8.00
CA GLN A 14 4.11 -17.11 -7.40
C GLN A 14 2.71 -17.72 -7.25
N PHE A 15 2.20 -18.33 -8.32
CA PHE A 15 0.84 -18.89 -8.31
C PHE A 15 0.76 -20.28 -7.69
N LYS A 16 1.90 -20.94 -7.45
CA LYS A 16 1.98 -22.35 -7.04
C LYS A 16 1.08 -23.25 -7.89
N SER A 17 0.94 -22.86 -9.17
CA SER A 17 0.02 -23.49 -10.15
C SER A 17 0.49 -23.26 -11.58
N PHE A 18 0.70 -24.31 -12.33
CA PHE A 18 1.03 -24.23 -13.77
C PHE A 18 -0.12 -23.67 -14.60
N SER A 19 -1.37 -24.01 -14.26
CA SER A 19 -2.55 -23.53 -15.00
C SER A 19 -2.75 -22.03 -14.79
N ARG A 20 -2.68 -21.53 -13.56
CA ARG A 20 -2.82 -20.09 -13.24
C ARG A 20 -1.66 -19.28 -13.83
N ALA A 21 -0.44 -19.81 -13.80
CA ALA A 21 0.71 -19.18 -14.44
C ALA A 21 0.53 -19.09 -15.95
N ALA A 22 0.04 -20.16 -16.59
CA ALA A 22 -0.25 -20.20 -18.02
C ALA A 22 -1.30 -19.15 -18.41
N GLU A 23 -2.40 -19.08 -17.69
CA GLU A 23 -3.46 -18.08 -17.89
C GLU A 23 -2.89 -16.64 -17.77
N SER A 24 -2.09 -16.37 -16.73
CA SER A 24 -1.50 -15.05 -16.52
C SER A 24 -0.48 -14.63 -17.59
N LEU A 25 0.14 -15.59 -18.25
CA LEU A 25 1.15 -15.37 -19.30
C LEU A 25 0.57 -15.44 -20.72
N GLY A 26 -0.71 -15.80 -20.87
CA GLY A 26 -1.34 -16.02 -22.17
C GLY A 26 -0.83 -17.26 -22.90
N TYR A 27 -0.37 -18.28 -22.16
CA TYR A 27 0.16 -19.54 -22.69
C TYR A 27 -0.78 -20.72 -22.39
N SER A 28 -0.57 -21.84 -23.10
CA SER A 28 -1.16 -23.10 -22.68
C SER A 28 -0.38 -23.70 -21.49
N GLN A 29 -1.06 -24.46 -20.63
CA GLN A 29 -0.40 -25.15 -19.52
C GLN A 29 0.74 -26.09 -19.99
N SER A 30 0.56 -26.74 -21.14
CA SER A 30 1.58 -27.61 -21.76
C SER A 30 2.83 -26.80 -22.12
N ALA A 31 2.68 -25.60 -22.70
CA ALA A 31 3.81 -24.73 -23.02
C ALA A 31 4.58 -24.32 -21.77
N VAL A 32 3.87 -23.93 -20.71
CA VAL A 32 4.51 -23.60 -19.40
C VAL A 32 5.26 -24.80 -18.83
N THR A 33 4.66 -26.01 -18.90
CA THR A 33 5.31 -27.24 -18.43
C THR A 33 6.59 -27.54 -19.21
N VAL A 34 6.58 -27.38 -20.53
CA VAL A 34 7.76 -27.59 -21.39
C VAL A 34 8.86 -26.57 -21.06
N GLN A 35 8.52 -25.28 -20.88
CA GLN A 35 9.50 -24.24 -20.54
C GLN A 35 10.17 -24.51 -19.20
N ILE A 36 9.41 -24.89 -18.18
CA ILE A 36 9.98 -25.25 -16.87
C ILE A 36 10.90 -26.48 -16.98
N ARG A 37 10.45 -27.52 -17.69
CA ARG A 37 11.27 -28.71 -17.88
C ARG A 37 12.60 -28.40 -18.58
N GLN A 38 12.58 -27.61 -19.65
CA GLN A 38 13.79 -27.18 -20.36
C GLN A 38 14.73 -26.38 -19.46
N LEU A 39 14.19 -25.51 -18.59
CA LEU A 39 14.98 -24.77 -17.62
C LEU A 39 15.63 -25.70 -16.58
N GLU A 40 14.88 -26.65 -16.03
CA GLU A 40 15.38 -27.66 -15.09
C GLU A 40 16.45 -28.57 -15.73
N GLU A 41 16.25 -28.98 -16.98
CA GLU A 41 17.22 -29.76 -17.76
C GLU A 41 18.53 -28.97 -18.00
N GLU A 42 18.46 -27.69 -18.35
CA GLU A 42 19.62 -26.85 -18.59
C GLU A 42 20.41 -26.58 -17.29
N LEU A 43 19.71 -26.46 -16.16
CA LEU A 43 20.33 -26.25 -14.84
C LEU A 43 20.76 -27.56 -14.15
N ASP A 44 20.47 -28.69 -14.78
CA ASP A 44 20.70 -30.05 -14.22
C ASP A 44 20.17 -30.20 -12.78
N THR A 45 18.99 -29.59 -12.51
CA THR A 45 18.37 -29.63 -11.19
C THR A 45 16.85 -29.46 -11.28
N ARG A 46 16.15 -29.92 -10.26
CA ARG A 46 14.71 -29.66 -10.11
C ARG A 46 14.48 -28.39 -9.32
N LEU A 47 13.63 -27.52 -9.87
CA LEU A 47 13.23 -26.28 -9.23
C LEU A 47 11.88 -26.40 -8.50
N PHE A 48 11.06 -27.38 -8.92
CA PHE A 48 9.78 -27.66 -8.30
C PHE A 48 9.65 -29.09 -7.82
N ASP A 49 9.11 -29.23 -6.60
CA ASP A 49 8.57 -30.49 -6.10
C ASP A 49 7.10 -30.61 -6.46
N ARG A 50 6.74 -31.78 -7.04
CA ARG A 50 5.38 -32.11 -7.44
C ARG A 50 4.83 -33.18 -6.50
N MET A 51 4.35 -32.78 -5.34
CA MET A 51 3.72 -33.69 -4.38
C MET A 51 2.22 -33.78 -4.63
N GLY A 52 1.79 -34.67 -5.50
CA GLY A 52 0.38 -34.85 -5.89
C GLY A 52 -0.18 -33.62 -6.61
N LYS A 53 -1.14 -32.93 -5.99
CA LYS A 53 -1.74 -31.69 -6.53
C LYS A 53 -1.07 -30.40 -6.05
N ARG A 54 -0.09 -30.49 -5.14
CA ARG A 54 0.61 -29.31 -4.62
C ARG A 54 1.93 -29.12 -5.36
N ILE A 55 2.21 -27.87 -5.68
CA ILE A 55 3.46 -27.43 -6.30
C ILE A 55 4.17 -26.58 -5.26
N ALA A 56 5.40 -26.97 -4.92
CA ALA A 56 6.28 -26.23 -4.04
C ALA A 56 7.63 -26.05 -4.73
N LEU A 57 8.39 -25.04 -4.36
CA LEU A 57 9.78 -24.90 -4.74
C LEU A 57 10.62 -25.93 -3.99
N THR A 58 11.69 -26.41 -4.62
CA THR A 58 12.79 -27.09 -3.91
C THR A 58 13.69 -26.04 -3.25
N ASP A 59 14.58 -26.45 -2.34
CA ASP A 59 15.59 -25.55 -1.76
C ASP A 59 16.43 -24.84 -2.84
N THR A 60 16.72 -25.55 -3.95
CA THR A 60 17.41 -24.99 -5.11
C THR A 60 16.50 -24.02 -5.87
N GLY A 61 15.21 -24.34 -5.98
CA GLY A 61 14.20 -23.47 -6.57
C GLY A 61 14.04 -22.16 -5.82
N GLU A 62 14.03 -22.18 -4.48
CA GLU A 62 13.96 -20.97 -3.65
C GLU A 62 15.17 -20.06 -3.86
N ARG A 63 16.38 -20.62 -3.82
CA ARG A 63 17.60 -19.85 -4.10
C ARG A 63 17.62 -19.29 -5.54
N PHE A 64 17.21 -20.11 -6.50
CA PHE A 64 17.15 -19.67 -7.90
C PHE A 64 16.09 -18.60 -8.14
N LEU A 65 14.98 -18.58 -7.39
CA LEU A 65 13.92 -17.59 -7.53
C LEU A 65 14.44 -16.16 -7.25
N SER A 66 15.23 -15.97 -6.22
CA SER A 66 15.84 -14.68 -5.92
C SER A 66 16.68 -14.18 -7.10
N HIS A 67 17.59 -15.03 -7.62
CA HIS A 67 18.44 -14.66 -8.75
C HIS A 67 17.66 -14.44 -10.04
N ALA A 68 16.62 -15.25 -10.30
CA ALA A 68 15.76 -15.07 -11.47
C ALA A 68 15.02 -13.73 -11.43
N CYS A 69 14.53 -13.32 -10.28
CA CYS A 69 13.90 -12.00 -10.07
C CYS A 69 14.91 -10.87 -10.30
N ASP A 70 16.14 -10.98 -9.79
CA ASP A 70 17.19 -9.97 -9.99
C ASP A 70 17.54 -9.79 -11.47
N VAL A 71 17.71 -10.89 -12.20
CA VAL A 71 17.98 -10.85 -13.65
C VAL A 71 16.83 -10.17 -14.40
N MET A 72 15.58 -10.53 -14.10
CA MET A 72 14.42 -9.93 -14.76
C MET A 72 14.28 -8.44 -14.42
N ASN A 73 14.62 -8.03 -13.19
CA ASN A 73 14.66 -6.62 -12.80
C ASN A 73 15.72 -5.84 -13.58
N GLN A 74 16.93 -6.38 -13.75
CA GLN A 74 17.99 -5.77 -14.56
C GLN A 74 17.60 -5.63 -16.03
N VAL A 75 16.96 -6.65 -16.59
CA VAL A 75 16.44 -6.60 -17.97
C VAL A 75 15.38 -5.50 -18.11
N ASN A 76 14.49 -5.36 -17.13
CA ASN A 76 13.50 -4.29 -17.13
C ASN A 76 14.15 -2.90 -17.03
N GLN A 77 15.11 -2.72 -16.14
CA GLN A 77 15.87 -1.46 -16.03
C GLN A 77 16.58 -1.11 -17.36
N ALA A 78 17.23 -2.10 -18.00
CA ALA A 78 17.86 -1.89 -19.31
C ALA A 78 16.84 -1.49 -20.39
N ARG A 79 15.66 -2.13 -20.41
CA ARG A 79 14.58 -1.73 -21.33
C ARG A 79 14.06 -0.33 -21.04
N MET A 80 13.89 0.04 -19.78
CA MET A 80 13.46 1.38 -19.38
C MET A 80 14.44 2.48 -19.79
N SER A 81 15.73 2.21 -19.73
CA SER A 81 16.77 3.19 -20.11
C SER A 81 16.76 3.57 -21.60
N VAL A 82 16.20 2.73 -22.46
CA VAL A 82 16.18 2.94 -23.94
C VAL A 82 14.78 3.14 -24.54
N THR A 83 13.69 2.87 -23.76
CA THR A 83 12.31 2.96 -24.25
C THR A 83 11.50 3.94 -23.39
N SER A 84 11.70 5.24 -23.60
CA SER A 84 10.94 6.30 -22.91
C SER A 84 9.47 6.46 -23.41
N THR A 85 9.04 5.72 -24.43
CA THR A 85 7.76 5.94 -25.14
C THR A 85 6.87 4.70 -25.33
N ALA A 86 7.25 3.53 -24.84
CA ALA A 86 6.37 2.35 -24.99
C ALA A 86 5.19 2.42 -24.02
N GLU A 87 3.97 2.50 -24.56
CA GLU A 87 2.72 2.43 -23.78
C GLU A 87 2.74 1.21 -22.86
N LEU A 88 2.35 1.41 -21.59
CA LEU A 88 2.20 0.32 -20.65
C LEU A 88 0.91 -0.45 -20.92
N HIS A 89 1.00 -1.75 -20.87
CA HIS A 89 -0.10 -2.69 -21.03
C HIS A 89 0.02 -3.77 -19.98
N GLY A 90 -1.05 -4.09 -19.30
CA GLY A 90 -1.03 -5.16 -18.31
C GLY A 90 -2.02 -4.92 -17.19
N SER A 91 -1.83 -5.61 -16.08
CA SER A 91 -2.64 -5.45 -14.88
C SER A 91 -1.78 -5.08 -13.69
N LEU A 92 -2.31 -4.24 -12.82
CA LEU A 92 -1.70 -3.85 -11.55
C LEU A 92 -2.72 -4.05 -10.43
N HIS A 93 -2.40 -4.93 -9.46
CA HIS A 93 -3.27 -5.21 -8.33
C HIS A 93 -2.64 -4.64 -7.06
N ILE A 94 -3.28 -3.64 -6.48
CA ILE A 94 -2.79 -2.89 -5.32
C ILE A 94 -3.69 -3.14 -4.13
N GLY A 95 -3.10 -3.51 -2.99
CA GLY A 95 -3.77 -3.52 -1.70
C GLY A 95 -3.59 -2.18 -0.99
N THR A 96 -4.62 -1.68 -0.31
CA THR A 96 -4.54 -0.42 0.42
C THR A 96 -5.55 -0.36 1.56
N ILE A 97 -5.33 0.55 2.50
CA ILE A 97 -6.28 0.83 3.58
C ILE A 97 -7.38 1.81 3.13
N GLU A 98 -8.49 1.82 3.86
CA GLU A 98 -9.69 2.60 3.53
C GLU A 98 -9.39 4.10 3.31
N SER A 99 -8.71 4.74 4.26
CA SER A 99 -8.45 6.18 4.20
C SER A 99 -7.60 6.58 2.98
N LEU A 100 -6.60 5.78 2.62
CA LEU A 100 -5.81 6.00 1.40
C LEU A 100 -6.63 5.74 0.14
N ALA A 101 -7.47 4.69 0.14
CA ALA A 101 -8.33 4.35 -1.01
C ALA A 101 -9.30 5.47 -1.37
N CYS A 102 -9.91 6.09 -0.35
CA CYS A 102 -10.93 7.10 -0.55
C CYS A 102 -10.37 8.52 -0.74
N LEU A 103 -9.27 8.87 -0.11
CA LEU A 103 -8.84 10.25 0.05
C LEU A 103 -7.54 10.60 -0.70
N LYS A 104 -6.65 9.64 -0.93
CA LYS A 104 -5.36 9.88 -1.62
C LYS A 104 -5.28 9.20 -2.98
N LEU A 105 -5.66 7.93 -3.08
CA LEU A 105 -5.59 7.17 -4.32
C LEU A 105 -6.37 7.75 -5.50
N PRO A 106 -7.53 8.41 -5.33
CA PRO A 106 -8.24 8.99 -6.47
C PRO A 106 -7.37 9.92 -7.30
N THR A 107 -6.60 10.81 -6.67
CA THR A 107 -5.66 11.73 -7.35
C THR A 107 -4.55 10.95 -8.05
N VAL A 108 -3.92 9.99 -7.34
CA VAL A 108 -2.86 9.15 -7.90
C VAL A 108 -3.36 8.34 -9.10
N LEU A 109 -4.53 7.71 -8.97
CA LEU A 109 -5.12 6.90 -10.03
C LEU A 109 -5.57 7.74 -11.25
N HIS A 110 -6.07 8.95 -11.01
CA HIS A 110 -6.41 9.88 -12.10
C HIS A 110 -5.16 10.20 -12.92
N LEU A 111 -4.07 10.61 -12.27
CA LEU A 111 -2.79 10.89 -12.93
C LEU A 111 -2.22 9.64 -13.61
N TYR A 112 -2.21 8.51 -12.92
CA TYR A 112 -1.71 7.25 -13.47
C TYR A 112 -2.44 6.85 -14.76
N ARG A 113 -3.77 6.88 -14.75
CA ARG A 113 -4.59 6.52 -15.92
C ARG A 113 -4.48 7.50 -17.07
N LYS A 114 -4.24 8.78 -16.78
CA LYS A 114 -3.98 9.81 -17.80
C LYS A 114 -2.74 9.45 -18.65
N PHE A 115 -1.68 8.92 -18.02
CA PHE A 115 -0.45 8.53 -18.71
C PHE A 115 -0.47 7.07 -19.20
N ASN A 116 -1.24 6.21 -18.56
CA ASN A 116 -1.24 4.76 -18.82
C ASN A 116 -2.68 4.21 -18.98
N PRO A 117 -3.43 4.66 -20.02
CA PRO A 117 -4.86 4.35 -20.16
C PRO A 117 -5.15 2.86 -20.44
N LYS A 118 -4.14 2.08 -20.89
CA LYS A 118 -4.27 0.67 -21.25
C LYS A 118 -3.93 -0.30 -20.12
N VAL A 119 -3.53 0.22 -18.95
CA VAL A 119 -3.26 -0.61 -17.77
C VAL A 119 -4.57 -0.89 -17.03
N SER A 120 -4.86 -2.16 -16.76
CA SER A 120 -5.98 -2.56 -15.91
C SER A 120 -5.56 -2.48 -14.44
N ILE A 121 -6.29 -1.70 -13.62
CA ILE A 121 -5.99 -1.53 -12.21
C ILE A 121 -7.07 -2.20 -11.38
N ARG A 122 -6.64 -2.99 -10.39
CA ARG A 122 -7.50 -3.56 -9.36
C ARG A 122 -7.05 -3.04 -7.99
N ILE A 123 -7.98 -2.56 -7.19
CA ILE A 123 -7.73 -2.13 -5.81
C ILE A 123 -8.44 -3.09 -4.87
N THR A 124 -7.72 -3.57 -3.87
CA THR A 124 -8.27 -4.32 -2.74
C THR A 124 -8.09 -3.48 -1.49
N VAL A 125 -9.20 -3.20 -0.81
CA VAL A 125 -9.19 -2.48 0.47
C VAL A 125 -9.27 -3.49 1.60
N GLY A 126 -8.45 -3.32 2.62
CA GLY A 126 -8.40 -4.21 3.78
C GLY A 126 -7.52 -3.68 4.90
N GLU A 127 -7.44 -4.43 5.99
CA GLU A 127 -6.56 -4.14 7.10
C GLU A 127 -5.08 -4.41 6.71
N PRO A 128 -4.11 -3.66 7.27
CA PRO A 128 -2.70 -3.81 6.92
C PRO A 128 -2.18 -5.24 7.04
N GLU A 129 -2.57 -5.96 8.09
CA GLU A 129 -2.15 -7.34 8.36
C GLU A 129 -2.63 -8.29 7.26
N ASP A 130 -3.89 -8.19 6.84
CA ASP A 130 -4.47 -9.00 5.77
C ASP A 130 -3.82 -8.65 4.41
N LEU A 131 -3.58 -7.37 4.15
CA LEU A 131 -2.93 -6.91 2.93
C LEU A 131 -1.49 -7.43 2.82
N ILE A 132 -0.76 -7.45 3.92
CA ILE A 132 0.59 -8.03 4.00
C ILE A 132 0.53 -9.53 3.67
N GLU A 133 -0.40 -10.28 4.28
CA GLU A 133 -0.56 -11.71 4.01
C GLU A 133 -0.90 -11.99 2.53
N HIS A 134 -1.80 -11.20 1.94
CA HIS A 134 -2.14 -11.28 0.50
C HIS A 134 -0.94 -10.96 -0.40
N MET A 135 -0.12 -9.97 -0.03
CA MET A 135 1.11 -9.64 -0.75
C MET A 135 2.13 -10.76 -0.65
N GLU A 136 2.33 -11.35 0.53
CA GLU A 136 3.25 -12.46 0.75
C GLU A 136 2.82 -13.73 0.00
N ARG A 137 1.52 -13.93 -0.19
CA ARG A 137 0.97 -15.00 -1.04
C ARG A 137 1.05 -14.70 -2.54
N GLY A 138 1.54 -13.50 -2.93
CA GLY A 138 1.63 -13.07 -4.35
C GLY A 138 0.29 -12.73 -4.99
N GLU A 139 -0.77 -12.59 -4.21
CA GLU A 139 -2.11 -12.23 -4.67
C GLU A 139 -2.23 -10.73 -4.99
N LEU A 140 -1.40 -9.91 -4.36
CA LEU A 140 -1.22 -8.49 -4.64
C LEU A 140 0.14 -8.23 -5.29
N ASP A 141 0.23 -7.23 -6.17
CA ASP A 141 1.50 -6.80 -6.74
C ASP A 141 2.26 -5.89 -5.79
N MET A 142 1.53 -5.06 -5.07
CA MET A 142 2.05 -4.15 -4.05
C MET A 142 0.96 -3.80 -3.03
N ILE A 143 1.39 -3.28 -1.89
CA ILE A 143 0.51 -2.66 -0.90
C ILE A 143 0.91 -1.21 -0.67
N TYR A 144 -0.08 -0.34 -0.44
CA TYR A 144 0.09 1.05 -0.07
C TYR A 144 -0.62 1.31 1.25
N VAL A 145 0.15 1.52 2.31
CA VAL A 145 -0.34 1.59 3.70
C VAL A 145 0.19 2.81 4.42
N LEU A 146 -0.49 3.20 5.51
CA LEU A 146 -0.07 4.23 6.45
C LEU A 146 0.20 3.55 7.80
N ASP A 147 1.44 3.59 8.28
CA ASP A 147 1.84 2.98 9.55
C ASP A 147 3.14 3.60 10.10
N GLU A 148 3.55 3.17 11.30
CA GLU A 148 4.94 3.33 11.76
C GLU A 148 5.88 2.67 10.73
N PRO A 149 7.18 3.00 10.70
CA PRO A 149 8.10 2.41 9.72
C PRO A 149 8.09 0.88 9.80
N LEU A 150 7.63 0.23 8.72
CA LEU A 150 7.59 -1.22 8.61
C LEU A 150 8.86 -1.73 7.93
N TYR A 151 9.38 -2.86 8.42
CA TYR A 151 10.56 -3.54 7.88
C TYR A 151 10.36 -5.05 7.85
N SER A 152 10.75 -5.66 6.75
CA SER A 152 10.84 -7.11 6.62
C SER A 152 11.96 -7.46 5.64
N ASN A 153 12.66 -8.56 5.88
CA ASN A 153 13.64 -9.09 4.93
C ASN A 153 13.00 -9.63 3.64
N ASN A 154 11.70 -9.87 3.66
CA ASN A 154 10.92 -10.41 2.54
C ASN A 154 10.30 -9.32 1.66
N TRP A 155 10.46 -8.04 1.98
CA TRP A 155 9.82 -6.94 1.25
C TRP A 155 10.82 -5.98 0.65
N ASN A 156 10.44 -5.42 -0.50
CA ASN A 156 11.08 -4.25 -1.09
C ASN A 156 10.25 -3.03 -0.71
N LYS A 157 10.82 -2.09 0.02
CA LYS A 157 10.23 -0.78 0.27
C LYS A 157 10.44 0.08 -0.97
N LEU A 158 9.36 0.40 -1.69
CA LEU A 158 9.37 1.15 -2.95
C LEU A 158 9.19 2.65 -2.73
N MET A 159 8.45 3.02 -1.67
CA MET A 159 8.22 4.40 -1.26
C MET A 159 8.08 4.48 0.25
N GLU A 160 8.55 5.57 0.83
CA GLU A 160 8.29 5.99 2.20
C GLU A 160 8.15 7.51 2.22
N GLN A 161 6.99 7.99 2.66
CA GLN A 161 6.67 9.41 2.76
C GLN A 161 6.10 9.68 4.15
N ARG A 162 6.67 10.65 4.85
CA ARG A 162 6.19 11.05 6.16
C ARG A 162 4.81 11.71 6.05
N GLU A 163 3.92 11.35 6.94
CA GLU A 163 2.57 11.87 7.05
C GLU A 163 2.31 12.39 8.46
N GLU A 164 1.84 13.62 8.57
CA GLU A 164 1.41 14.16 9.86
C GLU A 164 0.03 13.64 10.22
N ILE A 165 -0.15 13.26 11.48
CA ILE A 165 -1.45 12.97 12.04
C ILE A 165 -1.82 14.13 12.96
N VAL A 166 -2.92 14.79 12.64
CA VAL A 166 -3.28 16.07 13.26
C VAL A 166 -4.58 15.97 14.05
N PHE A 167 -4.68 16.78 15.11
CA PHE A 167 -5.97 17.03 15.72
C PHE A 167 -6.72 18.08 14.91
N VAL A 168 -7.98 17.79 14.63
CA VAL A 168 -8.89 18.69 13.94
C VAL A 168 -10.20 18.79 14.68
N ALA A 169 -10.87 19.91 14.53
CA ALA A 169 -12.19 20.11 15.10
C ALA A 169 -13.14 20.74 14.06
N SER A 170 -14.42 20.57 14.33
CA SER A 170 -15.48 21.31 13.64
C SER A 170 -15.21 22.82 13.66
N ALA A 171 -15.53 23.52 12.58
CA ALA A 171 -15.43 24.96 12.52
C ALA A 171 -16.29 25.68 13.58
N SER A 172 -17.33 25.05 14.11
CA SER A 172 -18.15 25.56 15.19
C SER A 172 -17.40 25.71 16.52
N LEU A 173 -16.26 25.03 16.67
CA LEU A 173 -15.38 25.10 17.85
C LEU A 173 -14.26 26.15 17.70
N ARG A 174 -14.21 26.91 16.59
CA ARG A 174 -13.15 27.88 16.28
C ARG A 174 -12.93 28.91 17.39
N GLU A 175 -13.98 29.48 17.94
CA GLU A 175 -13.90 30.48 19.00
C GLU A 175 -13.39 29.87 20.32
N ALA A 176 -13.76 28.63 20.61
CA ALA A 176 -13.40 27.93 21.84
C ALA A 176 -11.98 27.37 21.81
N LEU A 177 -11.55 26.80 20.68
CA LEU A 177 -10.33 26.01 20.56
C LEU A 177 -9.31 26.56 19.57
N GLY A 178 -9.72 27.44 18.65
CA GLY A 178 -8.86 27.92 17.58
C GLY A 178 -7.81 28.92 18.05
N GLY A 179 -6.62 28.87 17.44
CA GLY A 179 -5.57 29.86 17.62
C GLY A 179 -4.81 29.85 18.94
N LYS A 180 -5.04 28.85 19.80
CA LYS A 180 -4.29 28.63 21.05
C LYS A 180 -3.68 27.22 21.06
N GLU A 181 -2.63 27.06 21.83
CA GLU A 181 -2.08 25.75 22.13
C GLU A 181 -2.91 25.11 23.24
N LEU A 182 -3.36 23.90 23.01
CA LEU A 182 -4.25 23.15 23.90
C LEU A 182 -3.49 22.05 24.62
N THR A 183 -3.86 21.78 25.86
CA THR A 183 -3.44 20.56 26.52
C THR A 183 -4.31 19.39 26.09
N ILE A 184 -3.82 18.16 26.25
CA ILE A 184 -4.61 16.96 25.93
C ILE A 184 -5.86 16.87 26.83
N GLU A 185 -5.77 17.30 28.07
CA GLU A 185 -6.84 17.33 29.05
C GLU A 185 -7.98 18.27 28.61
N GLU A 186 -7.64 19.47 28.10
CA GLU A 186 -8.62 20.41 27.55
C GLU A 186 -9.33 19.79 26.33
N LEU A 187 -8.58 19.11 25.50
CA LEU A 187 -9.11 18.47 24.30
C LEU A 187 -10.09 17.34 24.63
N LEU A 188 -9.78 16.54 25.67
CA LEU A 188 -10.59 15.41 26.13
C LEU A 188 -11.94 15.83 26.72
N THR A 189 -12.15 17.12 26.99
CA THR A 189 -13.48 17.63 27.40
C THR A 189 -14.47 17.72 26.23
N GLN A 190 -13.99 17.63 24.98
CA GLN A 190 -14.81 17.72 23.78
C GLN A 190 -15.29 16.34 23.31
N PRO A 191 -16.40 16.25 22.57
CA PRO A 191 -16.80 15.02 21.91
C PRO A 191 -15.74 14.58 20.90
N PHE A 192 -15.20 13.36 21.04
CA PHE A 192 -14.27 12.78 20.07
C PHE A 192 -15.03 11.88 19.08
N PHE A 193 -14.75 12.11 17.80
CA PHE A 193 -15.16 11.27 16.69
C PHE A 193 -13.91 10.55 16.18
N LEU A 194 -13.87 9.24 16.24
CA LEU A 194 -12.70 8.46 15.89
C LEU A 194 -13.06 7.36 14.89
N THR A 195 -12.08 7.02 14.10
CA THR A 195 -12.12 5.79 13.31
C THR A 195 -12.07 4.57 14.25
N GLU A 196 -12.42 3.40 13.74
CA GLU A 196 -12.19 2.14 14.43
C GLU A 196 -10.68 1.94 14.72
N GLN A 197 -10.25 0.78 15.13
CA GLN A 197 -8.86 0.53 15.55
C GLN A 197 -7.86 0.53 14.39
N ASP A 198 -7.66 1.67 13.75
CA ASP A 198 -6.61 1.88 12.77
C ASP A 198 -5.23 2.24 13.39
N ASN A 199 -4.22 2.35 12.54
CA ASN A 199 -2.83 2.53 12.95
C ASN A 199 -2.60 3.85 13.71
N TYR A 200 -3.17 4.96 13.24
CA TYR A 200 -2.96 6.26 13.90
C TYR A 200 -3.72 6.32 15.24
N ARG A 201 -4.89 5.70 15.36
CA ARG A 201 -5.59 5.57 16.65
C ARG A 201 -4.81 4.71 17.64
N ARG A 202 -4.20 3.60 17.17
CA ARG A 202 -3.32 2.79 18.05
C ARG A 202 -2.17 3.61 18.62
N VAL A 203 -1.54 4.47 17.81
CA VAL A 203 -0.46 5.36 18.28
C VAL A 203 -0.99 6.39 19.28
N LEU A 204 -2.14 7.01 19.01
CA LEU A 204 -2.80 7.93 19.95
C LEU A 204 -3.09 7.23 21.29
N ASN A 205 -3.77 6.08 21.24
CA ASN A 205 -4.12 5.32 22.46
C ASN A 205 -2.88 4.94 23.28
N ARG A 206 -1.77 4.55 22.63
CA ARG A 206 -0.50 4.24 23.30
C ARG A 206 0.07 5.46 24.03
N ARG A 207 0.00 6.65 23.41
CA ARG A 207 0.45 7.90 24.04
C ARG A 207 -0.43 8.31 25.21
N LEU A 208 -1.74 8.18 25.09
CA LEU A 208 -2.68 8.47 26.17
C LEU A 208 -2.51 7.49 27.33
N ALA A 209 -2.31 6.20 27.05
CA ALA A 209 -2.05 5.20 28.07
C ALA A 209 -0.78 5.50 28.88
N ALA A 210 0.29 6.01 28.25
CA ALA A 210 1.50 6.47 28.94
C ALA A 210 1.22 7.62 29.93
N ARG A 211 0.18 8.42 29.68
CA ARG A 211 -0.33 9.47 30.56
C ARG A 211 -1.44 8.98 31.51
N ARG A 212 -1.71 7.67 31.55
CA ARG A 212 -2.79 7.04 32.31
C ARG A 212 -4.19 7.58 31.96
N THR A 213 -4.36 7.99 30.73
CA THR A 213 -5.60 8.57 30.21
C THR A 213 -6.23 7.62 29.22
N ILE A 214 -7.54 7.47 29.28
CA ILE A 214 -8.34 6.66 28.35
C ILE A 214 -9.27 7.60 27.59
N LEU A 215 -9.25 7.49 26.25
CA LEU A 215 -10.14 8.22 25.36
C LEU A 215 -11.33 7.34 25.00
N THR A 216 -12.54 7.78 25.34
CA THR A 216 -13.79 7.14 24.92
C THR A 216 -14.40 8.00 23.83
N PRO A 217 -14.54 7.49 22.60
CA PRO A 217 -15.16 8.25 21.52
C PRO A 217 -16.66 8.43 21.74
N SER A 218 -17.17 9.59 21.34
CA SER A 218 -18.62 9.85 21.26
C SER A 218 -19.23 9.31 19.97
N LEU A 219 -18.42 9.20 18.91
CA LEU A 219 -18.74 8.55 17.65
C LEU A 219 -17.56 7.68 17.22
N GLU A 220 -17.83 6.47 16.78
CA GLU A 220 -16.84 5.54 16.22
C GLU A 220 -17.38 4.95 14.93
N CYS A 221 -16.59 4.99 13.84
CA CYS A 221 -16.98 4.41 12.56
C CYS A 221 -15.75 3.98 11.74
N GLY A 222 -15.91 2.94 10.90
CA GLY A 222 -14.86 2.39 10.05
C GLY A 222 -14.62 3.16 8.74
N ASP A 223 -15.34 4.26 8.49
CA ASP A 223 -15.26 5.06 7.26
C ASP A 223 -14.76 6.47 7.58
N THR A 224 -13.53 6.75 7.14
CA THR A 224 -12.88 8.06 7.39
C THR A 224 -13.61 9.21 6.70
N SER A 225 -14.20 8.96 5.53
CA SER A 225 -14.93 9.99 4.79
C SER A 225 -16.25 10.35 5.49
N LEU A 226 -16.96 9.36 6.04
CA LEU A 226 -18.13 9.58 6.87
C LEU A 226 -17.78 10.39 8.12
N LEU A 227 -16.70 10.01 8.80
CA LEU A 227 -16.23 10.70 10.00
C LEU A 227 -15.90 12.18 9.73
N ILE A 228 -15.20 12.48 8.63
CA ILE A 228 -14.90 13.87 8.23
C ILE A 228 -16.20 14.64 7.98
N ARG A 229 -17.16 14.06 7.27
CA ARG A 229 -18.47 14.69 7.03
C ARG A 229 -19.23 14.96 8.32
N MET A 230 -19.18 14.03 9.28
CA MET A 230 -19.78 14.23 10.59
C MET A 230 -19.12 15.39 11.34
N LEU A 231 -17.78 15.50 11.30
CA LEU A 231 -17.05 16.64 11.88
C LEU A 231 -17.41 17.97 11.23
N GLU A 232 -17.71 18.00 9.93
CA GLU A 232 -18.10 19.22 9.22
C GLU A 232 -19.49 19.75 9.63
N ILE A 233 -20.41 18.87 10.03
CA ILE A 233 -21.81 19.22 10.35
C ILE A 233 -22.12 19.22 11.84
N ASP A 234 -21.34 18.50 12.65
CA ASP A 234 -21.59 18.36 14.07
C ASP A 234 -20.38 18.86 14.90
N ARG A 235 -20.60 19.07 16.18
CA ARG A 235 -19.58 19.59 17.10
C ARG A 235 -18.71 18.46 17.63
N GLY A 236 -17.48 18.35 17.13
CA GLY A 236 -16.56 17.31 17.55
C GLY A 236 -15.11 17.60 17.23
N VAL A 237 -14.25 16.75 17.80
CA VAL A 237 -12.79 16.73 17.61
C VAL A 237 -12.40 15.37 17.06
N SER A 238 -11.39 15.30 16.21
CA SER A 238 -10.83 14.05 15.72
C SER A 238 -9.33 14.10 15.61
N PHE A 239 -8.73 12.93 15.36
CA PHE A 239 -7.31 12.73 15.14
C PHE A 239 -7.11 11.95 13.84
N LEU A 240 -6.67 12.65 12.77
CA LEU A 240 -6.71 12.17 11.40
C LEU A 240 -5.42 12.49 10.63
N PRO A 241 -5.08 11.73 9.59
CA PRO A 241 -3.99 12.06 8.68
C PRO A 241 -4.24 13.40 7.98
N TRP A 242 -3.18 14.19 7.79
CA TRP A 242 -3.30 15.52 7.18
C TRP A 242 -3.89 15.45 5.78
N TYR A 243 -3.45 14.48 4.94
CA TYR A 243 -4.01 14.32 3.58
C TYR A 243 -5.54 14.14 3.57
N ALA A 244 -6.12 13.65 4.67
CA ALA A 244 -7.55 13.39 4.74
C ALA A 244 -8.37 14.65 5.04
N VAL A 245 -7.78 15.61 5.75
CA VAL A 245 -8.49 16.78 6.27
C VAL A 245 -8.03 18.12 5.69
N GLU A 246 -6.94 18.13 4.94
CA GLU A 246 -6.30 19.32 4.42
C GLU A 246 -7.28 20.22 3.65
N ASN A 247 -8.06 19.66 2.73
CA ASN A 247 -9.04 20.40 1.95
C ASN A 247 -10.14 21.00 2.82
N SER A 248 -10.67 20.24 3.78
CA SER A 248 -11.69 20.74 4.71
C SER A 248 -11.14 21.86 5.61
N VAL A 249 -9.87 21.81 5.96
CA VAL A 249 -9.21 22.87 6.73
C VAL A 249 -8.94 24.10 5.84
N LYS A 250 -8.41 23.94 4.63
CA LYS A 250 -8.21 25.04 3.67
C LYS A 250 -9.50 25.77 3.34
N GLU A 251 -10.61 25.04 3.21
CA GLU A 251 -11.94 25.59 2.95
C GLU A 251 -12.64 26.14 4.21
N GLY A 252 -12.04 26.00 5.38
CA GLY A 252 -12.54 26.52 6.64
C GLY A 252 -13.70 25.74 7.26
N ARG A 253 -14.02 24.54 6.74
CA ARG A 253 -15.04 23.64 7.30
C ARG A 253 -14.56 22.94 8.58
N LEU A 254 -13.25 22.68 8.65
CA LEU A 254 -12.58 22.21 9.85
C LEU A 254 -11.52 23.21 10.29
N ILE A 255 -11.03 23.05 11.51
CA ILE A 255 -9.86 23.76 12.04
C ILE A 255 -8.81 22.76 12.48
N ARG A 256 -7.54 23.04 12.17
CA ARG A 256 -6.40 22.32 12.74
C ARG A 256 -6.15 22.85 14.15
N LEU A 257 -5.94 21.97 15.09
CA LEU A 257 -5.64 22.28 16.48
C LEU A 257 -4.14 22.09 16.77
N SER A 258 -3.56 22.97 17.56
CA SER A 258 -2.23 22.81 18.14
C SER A 258 -2.38 22.18 19.51
N VAL A 259 -1.74 21.02 19.73
CA VAL A 259 -1.81 20.29 20.99
C VAL A 259 -0.41 20.08 21.53
N GLU A 260 -0.18 20.52 22.77
CA GLU A 260 1.11 20.48 23.45
C GLU A 260 1.61 19.03 23.58
N ASP A 261 2.90 18.81 23.28
CA ASP A 261 3.58 17.51 23.38
C ASP A 261 2.90 16.34 22.67
N CYS A 262 2.05 16.62 21.67
CA CYS A 262 1.31 15.58 20.93
C CYS A 262 1.55 15.61 19.43
N TYR A 263 2.82 15.72 19.03
CA TYR A 263 3.22 15.60 17.65
C TYR A 263 3.35 14.12 17.26
N ILE A 264 2.53 13.65 16.33
CA ILE A 264 2.53 12.28 15.83
C ILE A 264 2.70 12.30 14.30
N SER A 265 3.60 11.48 13.81
CA SER A 265 3.75 11.22 12.37
C SER A 265 3.83 9.72 12.12
N LEU A 266 3.21 9.30 11.03
CA LEU A 266 3.31 7.98 10.45
C LEU A 266 3.95 8.09 9.07
N TYR A 267 4.01 6.99 8.36
CA TYR A 267 4.59 6.95 7.02
C TYR A 267 3.63 6.27 6.06
N ARG A 268 3.36 6.94 4.94
CA ARG A 268 2.77 6.30 3.78
C ARG A 268 3.85 5.48 3.11
N GLN A 269 3.66 4.18 3.00
CA GLN A 269 4.68 3.25 2.55
C GLN A 269 4.12 2.36 1.45
N ILE A 270 4.89 2.16 0.39
CA ILE A 270 4.58 1.19 -0.66
C ILE A 270 5.58 0.05 -0.57
N PHE A 271 5.06 -1.17 -0.53
CA PHE A 271 5.86 -2.39 -0.48
C PHE A 271 5.45 -3.36 -1.60
N SER A 272 6.41 -4.16 -2.03
CA SER A 272 6.18 -5.38 -2.80
C SER A 272 6.93 -6.54 -2.17
N HIS A 273 6.50 -7.78 -2.41
CA HIS A 273 7.26 -8.94 -2.00
C HIS A 273 8.62 -8.97 -2.72
N LYS A 274 9.69 -9.40 -2.05
CA LYS A 274 11.05 -9.39 -2.60
C LYS A 274 11.19 -10.28 -3.84
N GLU A 275 10.52 -11.43 -3.84
CA GLU A 275 10.49 -12.38 -4.95
C GLU A 275 9.46 -12.01 -6.03
N LYS A 276 8.75 -10.89 -5.87
CA LYS A 276 7.85 -10.39 -6.89
C LYS A 276 8.65 -9.77 -8.03
N TRP A 277 8.42 -10.24 -9.25
CA TRP A 277 8.95 -9.55 -10.41
C TRP A 277 8.37 -8.14 -10.47
N ARG A 278 9.27 -7.17 -10.35
CA ARG A 278 8.94 -5.75 -10.42
C ARG A 278 8.63 -5.36 -11.86
N THR A 279 7.38 -4.98 -12.12
CA THR A 279 6.93 -4.61 -13.45
C THR A 279 7.06 -3.10 -13.68
N ARG A 280 7.02 -2.68 -14.95
CA ARG A 280 7.02 -1.26 -15.32
C ARG A 280 5.80 -0.53 -14.79
N GLU A 281 4.66 -1.20 -14.74
CA GLU A 281 3.41 -0.69 -14.19
C GLU A 281 3.55 -0.34 -12.70
N MET A 282 4.26 -1.17 -11.94
CA MET A 282 4.57 -0.92 -10.52
C MET A 282 5.49 0.29 -10.36
N ASP A 283 6.57 0.37 -11.14
CA ASP A 283 7.51 1.49 -11.09
C ASP A 283 6.84 2.81 -11.43
N GLU A 284 6.01 2.80 -12.45
CA GLU A 284 5.27 3.99 -12.87
C GLU A 284 4.22 4.41 -11.82
N PHE A 285 3.57 3.45 -11.16
CA PHE A 285 2.66 3.77 -10.07
C PHE A 285 3.38 4.46 -8.91
N VAL A 286 4.54 3.95 -8.51
CA VAL A 286 5.37 4.57 -7.45
C VAL A 286 5.81 5.97 -7.86
N ARG A 287 6.22 6.16 -9.13
CA ARG A 287 6.59 7.48 -9.66
C ARG A 287 5.43 8.46 -9.59
N VAL A 288 4.25 8.04 -10.04
CA VAL A 288 3.04 8.88 -10.03
C VAL A 288 2.56 9.18 -8.60
N ALA A 289 2.66 8.20 -7.70
CA ALA A 289 2.32 8.42 -6.29
C ALA A 289 3.20 9.49 -5.64
N LYS A 290 4.50 9.53 -5.98
CA LYS A 290 5.42 10.59 -5.52
C LYS A 290 5.09 11.95 -6.14
N LEU A 291 4.78 12.01 -7.44
CA LEU A 291 4.40 13.25 -8.12
C LEU A 291 3.12 13.85 -7.56
N ALA A 292 2.12 13.02 -7.23
CA ALA A 292 0.89 13.50 -6.62
C ALA A 292 1.08 14.16 -5.25
N ASP A 293 2.21 13.88 -4.58
CA ASP A 293 2.59 14.54 -3.32
C ASP A 293 3.28 15.90 -3.54
N GLU A 294 3.87 16.13 -4.73
CA GLU A 294 4.55 17.38 -5.07
C GLU A 294 3.57 18.44 -5.62
N GLU A 295 2.41 18.02 -6.12
CA GLU A 295 1.38 18.90 -6.69
C GLU A 295 0.36 19.41 -5.63
N GLU A 296 0.36 18.88 -4.40
CA GLU A 296 -0.46 19.33 -3.25
C GLU A 296 0.27 20.39 -2.42
#